data_2a8127312b0952950339fcd5716d7ebc
#
_entry.id   2a8127312b0952950339fcd5716d7ebc
#
_cell.length_a   1.000
_cell.length_b   1.000
_cell.length_c   1.000
_cell.angle_alpha   90.00
_cell.angle_beta   90.00
_cell.angle_gamma   90.00
#
_symmetry.space_group_name_H-M   'P 1'
#
loop_
_entity.id
_entity.type
_entity.pdbx_description
1 polymer ?
#
loop_
_entity_poly.entity_id
_entity_poly.type
_entity_poly.pdbx_seq_one_letter_code
_entity_poly.pdbx_strand_id
1 'polypeptide(L)'
;MRRSLHTLASLVVTAVVALFCLLPLYWVLVTSLKRPGTEFRLPLRAWPAPVSWESYLTVLGPDFRIQHAILNSLLVSAAVTAGALFLAGLAAYAIARLRFRYKVQSLTLIQIAGMAPAIVVIAPTFVLIRSLGLLSSLPGLILPNIAYSIPLSTWLLAAYFANLPFDLEDAAKTDGWPPFQVFLRVILPLAAPGLFSAGVLVFLGSWGEFMLALTISMGLPEAQTVPVAILGFSQAFQLQWAWVSAGIVLSLLPVIILVLLFQKTVIQGLTAGSVRY
;
A
#
# COMPACT_ATOMS: atom_id res chain seq x y z
N MET A 1 -36.34 -24.77 -2.60
CA MET A 1 -35.22 -25.71 -2.93
C MET A 1 -34.12 -25.05 -3.76
N ARG A 2 -34.35 -24.43 -4.93
CA ARG A 2 -33.27 -23.79 -5.72
C ARG A 2 -32.54 -22.66 -4.99
N ARG A 3 -33.25 -21.78 -4.26
CA ARG A 3 -32.58 -20.68 -3.48
C ARG A 3 -31.69 -21.19 -2.37
N SER A 4 -32.08 -22.25 -1.66
CA SER A 4 -31.24 -22.82 -0.59
C SER A 4 -29.98 -23.52 -1.14
N LEU A 5 -30.08 -24.15 -2.31
CA LEU A 5 -28.91 -24.74 -3.00
C LEU A 5 -27.91 -23.67 -3.45
N HIS A 6 -28.38 -22.54 -4.00
CA HIS A 6 -27.50 -21.43 -4.36
C HIS A 6 -26.82 -20.80 -3.14
N THR A 7 -27.56 -20.64 -2.02
CA THR A 7 -26.97 -20.12 -0.77
C THR A 7 -25.93 -21.09 -0.21
N LEU A 8 -26.20 -22.39 -0.20
CA LEU A 8 -25.24 -23.39 0.26
C LEU A 8 -23.99 -23.42 -0.62
N ALA A 9 -24.16 -23.40 -1.95
CA ALA A 9 -23.04 -23.36 -2.88
C ALA A 9 -22.18 -22.10 -2.70
N SER A 10 -22.81 -20.92 -2.53
CA SER A 10 -22.07 -19.67 -2.28
C SER A 10 -21.31 -19.71 -0.95
N LEU A 11 -21.90 -20.26 0.11
CA LEU A 11 -21.20 -20.41 1.40
C LEU A 11 -20.00 -21.34 1.29
N VAL A 12 -20.14 -22.47 0.60
CA VAL A 12 -19.03 -23.43 0.39
C VAL A 12 -17.90 -22.76 -0.41
N VAL A 13 -18.23 -22.08 -1.51
CA VAL A 13 -17.22 -21.36 -2.31
C VAL A 13 -16.52 -20.30 -1.48
N THR A 14 -17.26 -19.50 -0.71
CA THR A 14 -16.69 -18.48 0.17
C THR A 14 -15.77 -19.09 1.22
N ALA A 15 -16.20 -20.20 1.85
CA ALA A 15 -15.37 -20.90 2.84
C ALA A 15 -14.08 -21.46 2.23
N VAL A 16 -14.15 -22.07 1.05
CA VAL A 16 -12.97 -22.59 0.33
C VAL A 16 -12.00 -21.47 -0.03
N VAL A 17 -12.50 -20.36 -0.58
CA VAL A 17 -11.67 -19.20 -0.90
C VAL A 17 -11.04 -18.61 0.36
N ALA A 18 -11.81 -18.42 1.43
CA ALA A 18 -11.29 -17.93 2.71
C ALA A 18 -10.20 -18.85 3.28
N LEU A 19 -10.42 -20.15 3.27
CA LEU A 19 -9.44 -21.15 3.73
C LEU A 19 -8.15 -21.06 2.90
N PHE A 20 -8.28 -20.99 1.58
CA PHE A 20 -7.14 -20.87 0.66
C PHE A 20 -6.33 -19.60 0.90
N CYS A 21 -6.99 -18.48 1.16
CA CYS A 21 -6.31 -17.20 1.45
C CYS A 21 -5.68 -17.18 2.85
N LEU A 22 -6.31 -17.82 3.85
CA LEU A 22 -5.82 -17.81 5.24
C LEU A 22 -4.72 -18.86 5.50
N LEU A 23 -4.65 -19.93 4.71
CA LEU A 23 -3.69 -21.03 4.92
C LEU A 23 -2.22 -20.56 4.88
N PRO A 24 -1.77 -19.71 3.93
CA PRO A 24 -0.41 -19.17 3.95
C PRO A 24 -0.13 -18.32 5.21
N LEU A 25 -1.08 -17.49 5.62
CA LEU A 25 -0.96 -16.66 6.82
C LEU A 25 -0.88 -17.50 8.09
N TYR A 26 -1.72 -18.55 8.17
CA TYR A 26 -1.65 -19.54 9.25
C TYR A 26 -0.27 -20.19 9.32
N TRP A 27 0.30 -20.59 8.16
CA TRP A 27 1.61 -21.22 8.12
C TRP A 27 2.72 -20.29 8.57
N VAL A 28 2.70 -19.02 8.17
CA VAL A 28 3.62 -17.99 8.65
C VAL A 28 3.51 -17.80 10.16
N LEU A 29 2.27 -17.74 10.70
CA LEU A 29 2.04 -17.60 12.13
C LEU A 29 2.58 -18.82 12.90
N VAL A 30 2.30 -20.04 12.43
CA VAL A 30 2.82 -21.28 13.04
C VAL A 30 4.35 -21.31 13.00
N THR A 31 4.95 -20.92 11.88
CA THR A 31 6.41 -20.92 11.71
C THR A 31 7.08 -19.90 12.62
N SER A 32 6.49 -18.72 12.82
CA SER A 32 7.01 -17.70 13.73
C SER A 32 7.08 -18.13 15.19
N LEU A 33 6.25 -19.12 15.58
CA LEU A 33 6.16 -19.65 16.94
C LEU A 33 6.96 -20.95 17.12
N LYS A 34 7.66 -21.43 16.11
CA LYS A 34 8.61 -22.56 16.23
C LYS A 34 9.97 -22.06 16.73
N ARG A 35 10.73 -22.95 17.36
CA ARG A 35 12.13 -22.65 17.69
C ARG A 35 12.97 -22.49 16.42
N PRO A 36 13.84 -21.47 16.33
CA PRO A 36 14.73 -21.31 15.19
C PRO A 36 15.52 -22.59 14.88
N GLY A 37 15.62 -22.92 13.58
CA GLY A 37 16.30 -24.14 13.11
C GLY A 37 15.49 -25.44 13.25
N THR A 38 14.21 -25.38 13.67
CA THR A 38 13.34 -26.55 13.77
C THR A 38 12.14 -26.53 12.81
N GLU A 39 12.04 -25.50 11.99
CA GLU A 39 10.85 -25.18 11.19
C GLU A 39 10.45 -26.29 10.22
N PHE A 40 11.45 -26.96 9.66
CA PHE A 40 11.28 -28.00 8.64
C PHE A 40 11.67 -29.42 9.13
N ARG A 41 11.78 -29.62 10.46
CA ARG A 41 12.00 -30.97 10.99
C ARG A 41 10.84 -31.89 10.66
N LEU A 42 11.14 -33.09 10.19
CA LEU A 42 10.15 -34.13 9.89
C LEU A 42 9.77 -34.91 11.15
N PRO A 43 8.49 -35.30 11.34
CA PRO A 43 7.35 -34.96 10.50
C PRO A 43 6.97 -33.47 10.63
N LEU A 44 6.55 -32.83 9.50
CA LEU A 44 6.12 -31.43 9.53
C LEU A 44 4.95 -31.27 10.48
N ARG A 45 5.10 -30.39 11.46
CA ARG A 45 4.06 -30.11 12.45
C ARG A 45 3.26 -28.88 12.01
N ALA A 46 1.94 -29.08 11.88
CA ALA A 46 1.00 -28.00 11.59
C ALA A 46 0.74 -27.08 12.81
N TRP A 47 1.15 -27.49 14.00
CA TRP A 47 1.06 -26.73 15.25
C TRP A 47 2.44 -26.58 15.88
N PRO A 48 2.81 -25.37 16.42
CA PRO A 48 4.09 -25.18 17.09
C PRO A 48 4.08 -25.90 18.45
N ALA A 49 4.88 -26.95 18.58
CA ALA A 49 5.03 -27.68 19.84
C ALA A 49 6.50 -28.03 20.07
N PRO A 50 7.15 -27.44 21.10
CA PRO A 50 6.63 -26.39 21.99
C PRO A 50 6.51 -25.03 21.30
N VAL A 51 5.60 -24.17 21.78
CA VAL A 51 5.51 -22.75 21.37
C VAL A 51 6.76 -22.02 21.87
N SER A 52 7.40 -21.24 20.98
CA SER A 52 8.58 -20.43 21.30
C SER A 52 8.37 -18.98 20.87
N TRP A 53 8.66 -18.05 21.77
CA TRP A 53 8.67 -16.61 21.50
C TRP A 53 10.06 -16.08 21.15
N GLU A 54 11.05 -16.95 21.05
CA GLU A 54 12.45 -16.61 20.82
C GLU A 54 12.64 -15.79 19.54
N SER A 55 11.95 -16.15 18.46
CA SER A 55 12.01 -15.40 17.19
C SER A 55 11.55 -13.96 17.34
N TYR A 56 10.49 -13.71 18.10
CA TYR A 56 9.99 -12.36 18.36
C TYR A 56 10.97 -11.55 19.21
N LEU A 57 11.53 -12.14 20.26
CA LEU A 57 12.54 -11.47 21.09
C LEU A 57 13.78 -11.12 20.27
N THR A 58 14.19 -12.00 19.37
CA THR A 58 15.36 -11.79 18.52
C THR A 58 15.12 -10.64 17.52
N VAL A 59 14.01 -10.64 16.80
CA VAL A 59 13.75 -9.60 15.77
C VAL A 59 13.41 -8.22 16.36
N LEU A 60 12.91 -8.19 17.61
CA LEU A 60 12.71 -6.96 18.38
C LEU A 60 14.00 -6.50 19.09
N GLY A 61 14.99 -7.35 19.16
CA GLY A 61 16.27 -7.09 19.84
C GLY A 61 17.13 -6.04 19.15
N PRO A 62 18.28 -5.72 19.76
CA PRO A 62 19.14 -4.63 19.29
C PRO A 62 19.78 -4.89 17.92
N ASP A 63 19.90 -6.15 17.51
CA ASP A 63 20.57 -6.52 16.25
C ASP A 63 19.67 -6.24 15.01
N PHE A 64 18.37 -6.47 15.13
CA PHE A 64 17.43 -6.38 13.99
C PHE A 64 16.52 -5.16 14.06
N ARG A 65 16.08 -4.75 15.25
CA ARG A 65 15.28 -3.54 15.49
C ARG A 65 14.10 -3.39 14.53
N ILE A 66 13.36 -4.48 14.26
CA ILE A 66 12.23 -4.47 13.30
C ILE A 66 11.22 -3.34 13.57
N GLN A 67 11.08 -2.91 14.83
CA GLN A 67 10.21 -1.79 15.21
C GLN A 67 10.59 -0.48 14.53
N HIS A 68 11.90 -0.21 14.31
CA HIS A 68 12.35 0.97 13.56
C HIS A 68 11.97 0.86 12.08
N ALA A 69 12.13 -0.31 11.48
CA ALA A 69 11.72 -0.54 10.09
C ALA A 69 10.19 -0.42 9.92
N ILE A 70 9.40 -0.89 10.90
CA ILE A 70 7.94 -0.70 10.91
C ILE A 70 7.59 0.78 10.99
N LEU A 71 8.24 1.55 11.86
CA LEU A 71 8.04 2.99 11.98
C LEU A 71 8.42 3.71 10.68
N ASN A 72 9.57 3.39 10.09
CA ASN A 72 9.99 3.94 8.81
C ASN A 72 8.97 3.65 7.70
N SER A 73 8.51 2.39 7.60
CA SER A 73 7.48 2.02 6.63
C SER A 73 6.18 2.79 6.85
N LEU A 74 5.74 2.99 8.09
CA LEU A 74 4.56 3.80 8.41
C LEU A 74 4.74 5.25 7.98
N LEU A 75 5.89 5.87 8.31
CA LEU A 75 6.18 7.26 7.94
C LEU A 75 6.28 7.43 6.42
N VAL A 76 6.99 6.54 5.74
CA VAL A 76 7.13 6.57 4.29
C VAL A 76 5.77 6.39 3.63
N SER A 77 5.03 5.33 3.97
CA SER A 77 3.73 5.04 3.35
C SER A 77 2.69 6.12 3.62
N ALA A 78 2.66 6.70 4.83
CA ALA A 78 1.77 7.80 5.14
C ALA A 78 2.12 9.07 4.35
N ALA A 79 3.41 9.43 4.29
CA ALA A 79 3.88 10.60 3.54
C ALA A 79 3.66 10.43 2.03
N VAL A 80 3.95 9.24 1.48
CA VAL A 80 3.68 8.91 0.06
C VAL A 80 2.19 9.01 -0.23
N THR A 81 1.35 8.46 0.63
CA THR A 81 -0.10 8.50 0.45
C THR A 81 -0.60 9.95 0.44
N ALA A 82 -0.21 10.75 1.42
CA ALA A 82 -0.61 12.14 1.50
C ALA A 82 -0.12 12.94 0.27
N GLY A 83 1.15 12.82 -0.09
CA GLY A 83 1.74 13.53 -1.22
C GLY A 83 1.16 13.10 -2.57
N ALA A 84 1.00 11.79 -2.78
CA ALA A 84 0.43 11.25 -4.02
C ALA A 84 -1.04 11.64 -4.19
N LEU A 85 -1.87 11.52 -3.14
CA LEU A 85 -3.28 11.92 -3.20
C LEU A 85 -3.45 13.42 -3.42
N PHE A 86 -2.59 14.25 -2.83
CA PHE A 86 -2.63 15.68 -3.04
C PHE A 86 -2.31 16.03 -4.51
N LEU A 87 -1.19 15.57 -5.03
CA LEU A 87 -0.76 15.86 -6.41
C LEU A 87 -1.69 15.22 -7.45
N ALA A 88 -2.02 13.94 -7.26
CA ALA A 88 -2.94 13.22 -8.12
C ALA A 88 -4.36 13.78 -8.04
N GLY A 89 -4.79 14.25 -6.88
CA GLY A 89 -6.09 14.91 -6.69
C GLY A 89 -6.21 16.20 -7.49
N LEU A 90 -5.17 17.04 -7.48
CA LEU A 90 -5.11 18.26 -8.29
C LEU A 90 -5.16 17.92 -9.79
N ALA A 91 -4.35 16.96 -10.23
CA ALA A 91 -4.33 16.50 -11.62
C ALA A 91 -5.67 15.90 -12.05
N ALA A 92 -6.24 15.03 -11.21
CA ALA A 92 -7.54 14.40 -11.44
C ALA A 92 -8.67 15.44 -11.51
N TYR A 93 -8.66 16.46 -10.62
CA TYR A 93 -9.63 17.54 -10.64
C TYR A 93 -9.53 18.33 -11.95
N ALA A 94 -8.33 18.71 -12.36
CA ALA A 94 -8.13 19.40 -13.63
C ALA A 94 -8.65 18.57 -14.80
N ILE A 95 -8.30 17.29 -14.86
CA ILE A 95 -8.71 16.37 -15.93
C ILE A 95 -10.23 16.11 -15.91
N ALA A 96 -10.84 15.89 -14.76
CA ALA A 96 -12.25 15.54 -14.68
C ALA A 96 -13.18 16.73 -14.85
N ARG A 97 -12.82 17.92 -14.32
CA ARG A 97 -13.74 19.04 -14.08
C ARG A 97 -13.42 20.30 -14.88
N LEU A 98 -12.14 20.56 -15.18
CA LEU A 98 -11.78 21.74 -15.95
C LEU A 98 -11.90 21.49 -17.46
N ARG A 99 -12.15 22.55 -18.22
CA ARG A 99 -12.24 22.51 -19.68
C ARG A 99 -10.92 23.00 -20.26
N PHE A 100 -10.12 22.09 -20.83
CA PHE A 100 -8.90 22.42 -21.57
C PHE A 100 -8.67 21.45 -22.74
N ARG A 101 -7.92 21.91 -23.75
CA ARG A 101 -7.78 21.24 -25.04
C ARG A 101 -7.13 19.84 -24.95
N TYR A 102 -6.14 19.67 -24.09
CA TYR A 102 -5.28 18.47 -24.06
C TYR A 102 -5.60 17.51 -22.89
N LYS A 103 -6.79 17.56 -22.36
CA LYS A 103 -7.26 16.80 -21.19
C LYS A 103 -7.05 15.28 -21.35
N VAL A 104 -7.45 14.70 -22.48
CA VAL A 104 -7.31 13.25 -22.75
C VAL A 104 -5.83 12.90 -22.91
N GLN A 105 -5.09 13.70 -23.68
CA GLN A 105 -3.66 13.49 -23.89
C GLN A 105 -2.86 13.56 -22.58
N SER A 106 -3.19 14.49 -21.69
CA SER A 106 -2.56 14.61 -20.37
C SER A 106 -2.79 13.37 -19.54
N LEU A 107 -4.02 12.85 -19.47
CA LEU A 107 -4.31 11.62 -18.76
C LEU A 107 -3.56 10.43 -19.37
N THR A 108 -3.58 10.32 -20.71
CA THR A 108 -2.86 9.26 -21.42
C THR A 108 -1.36 9.30 -21.15
N LEU A 109 -0.73 10.48 -21.18
CA LEU A 109 0.70 10.62 -20.88
C LEU A 109 1.03 10.22 -19.45
N ILE A 110 0.20 10.63 -18.48
CA ILE A 110 0.36 10.20 -17.08
C ILE A 110 0.28 8.67 -16.97
N GLN A 111 -0.67 8.04 -17.66
CA GLN A 111 -0.82 6.56 -17.64
C GLN A 111 0.38 5.87 -18.30
N ILE A 112 0.83 6.34 -19.46
CA ILE A 112 2.01 5.79 -20.15
C ILE A 112 3.25 5.85 -19.23
N ALA A 113 3.45 6.95 -18.52
CA ALA A 113 4.55 7.08 -17.57
C ALA A 113 4.48 6.02 -16.45
N GLY A 114 3.26 5.67 -15.98
CA GLY A 114 3.04 4.62 -14.99
C GLY A 114 3.20 3.18 -15.50
N MET A 115 3.24 2.97 -16.83
CA MET A 115 3.44 1.64 -17.41
C MET A 115 4.93 1.23 -17.49
N ALA A 116 5.85 2.14 -17.21
CA ALA A 116 7.27 1.81 -17.21
C ALA A 116 7.57 0.75 -16.14
N PRO A 117 8.24 -0.38 -16.50
CA PRO A 117 8.61 -1.40 -15.53
C PRO A 117 9.50 -0.79 -14.43
N ALA A 118 9.15 -1.01 -13.16
CA ALA A 118 9.89 -0.44 -12.03
C ALA A 118 11.39 -0.72 -12.10
N ILE A 119 11.77 -1.93 -12.51
CA ILE A 119 13.19 -2.34 -12.62
C ILE A 119 13.99 -1.48 -13.59
N VAL A 120 13.37 -0.96 -14.66
CA VAL A 120 14.04 -0.12 -15.67
C VAL A 120 14.27 1.29 -15.11
N VAL A 121 13.37 1.76 -14.26
CA VAL A 121 13.40 3.15 -13.75
C VAL A 121 14.22 3.27 -12.46
N ILE A 122 14.57 2.16 -11.80
CA ILE A 122 15.35 2.15 -10.56
C ILE A 122 16.72 2.80 -10.76
N ALA A 123 17.47 2.41 -11.79
CA ALA A 123 18.82 2.93 -11.99
C ALA A 123 18.88 4.46 -12.20
N PRO A 124 18.07 5.07 -13.11
CA PRO A 124 18.04 6.52 -13.22
C PRO A 124 17.50 7.20 -11.95
N THR A 125 16.54 6.59 -11.24
CA THR A 125 16.05 7.11 -9.96
C THR A 125 17.17 7.13 -8.91
N PHE A 126 17.96 6.07 -8.81
CA PHE A 126 19.10 6.02 -7.91
C PHE A 126 20.10 7.14 -8.20
N VAL A 127 20.46 7.36 -9.48
CA VAL A 127 21.38 8.43 -9.87
C VAL A 127 20.83 9.80 -9.47
N LEU A 128 19.54 10.03 -9.69
CA LEU A 128 18.87 11.28 -9.30
C LEU A 128 18.89 11.49 -7.78
N ILE A 129 18.48 10.49 -7.00
CA ILE A 129 18.44 10.58 -5.54
C ILE A 129 19.85 10.76 -4.97
N ARG A 130 20.86 10.10 -5.56
CA ARG A 130 22.27 10.29 -5.22
C ARG A 130 22.73 11.72 -5.49
N SER A 131 22.40 12.28 -6.64
CA SER A 131 22.78 13.65 -7.02
C SER A 131 22.14 14.72 -6.11
N LEU A 132 20.98 14.40 -5.53
CA LEU A 132 20.30 15.24 -4.55
C LEU A 132 20.84 15.05 -3.11
N GLY A 133 21.78 14.12 -2.88
CA GLY A 133 22.31 13.82 -1.55
C GLY A 133 21.30 13.14 -0.61
N LEU A 134 20.28 12.48 -1.17
CA LEU A 134 19.17 11.89 -0.41
C LEU A 134 19.27 10.36 -0.25
N LEU A 135 20.41 9.76 -0.60
CA LEU A 135 20.63 8.33 -0.33
C LEU A 135 20.53 8.04 1.16
N SER A 136 20.06 6.85 1.48
CA SER A 136 19.90 6.36 2.86
C SER A 136 19.06 7.29 3.75
N SER A 137 18.06 7.96 3.17
CA SER A 137 17.14 8.84 3.88
C SER A 137 15.69 8.55 3.56
N LEU A 138 14.77 8.86 4.50
CA LEU A 138 13.33 8.70 4.26
C LEU A 138 12.82 9.61 3.12
N PRO A 139 13.24 10.88 2.98
CA PRO A 139 12.87 11.69 1.81
C PRO A 139 13.32 11.08 0.49
N GLY A 140 14.47 10.44 0.43
CA GLY A 140 14.95 9.72 -0.75
C GLY A 140 14.07 8.56 -1.16
N LEU A 141 13.35 7.94 -0.21
CA LEU A 141 12.33 6.93 -0.48
C LEU A 141 10.98 7.54 -0.83
N ILE A 142 10.56 8.59 -0.12
CA ILE A 142 9.25 9.21 -0.25
C ILE A 142 9.05 9.84 -1.64
N LEU A 143 10.00 10.64 -2.10
CA LEU A 143 9.85 11.41 -3.34
C LEU A 143 9.60 10.53 -4.57
N PRO A 144 10.42 9.50 -4.88
CA PRO A 144 10.15 8.66 -6.03
C PRO A 144 8.90 7.81 -5.86
N ASN A 145 8.58 7.34 -4.64
CA ASN A 145 7.34 6.60 -4.40
C ASN A 145 6.09 7.44 -4.65
N ILE A 146 6.11 8.74 -4.32
CA ILE A 146 5.04 9.68 -4.71
C ILE A 146 4.89 9.69 -6.22
N ALA A 147 6.00 9.88 -6.96
CA ALA A 147 5.98 9.94 -8.41
C ALA A 147 5.40 8.66 -9.04
N TYR A 148 5.78 7.47 -8.55
CA TYR A 148 5.25 6.19 -9.01
C TYR A 148 3.76 5.99 -8.69
N SER A 149 3.27 6.59 -7.61
CA SER A 149 1.87 6.47 -7.20
C SER A 149 0.92 7.41 -7.95
N ILE A 150 1.43 8.50 -8.54
CA ILE A 150 0.61 9.53 -9.23
C ILE A 150 -0.23 8.93 -10.38
N PRO A 151 0.29 8.09 -11.30
CA PRO A 151 -0.49 7.62 -12.44
C PRO A 151 -1.77 6.89 -12.03
N LEU A 152 -1.64 5.87 -11.18
CA LEU A 152 -2.77 5.09 -10.71
C LEU A 152 -3.76 5.96 -9.91
N SER A 153 -3.25 6.79 -9.01
CA SER A 153 -4.08 7.66 -8.18
C SER A 153 -4.83 8.69 -9.02
N THR A 154 -4.18 9.29 -10.02
CA THR A 154 -4.82 10.25 -10.92
C THR A 154 -5.96 9.60 -11.69
N TRP A 155 -5.76 8.39 -12.20
CA TRP A 155 -6.79 7.66 -12.94
C TRP A 155 -7.99 7.33 -12.07
N LEU A 156 -7.77 6.78 -10.88
CA LEU A 156 -8.83 6.43 -9.95
C LEU A 156 -9.63 7.67 -9.52
N LEU A 157 -8.92 8.73 -9.14
CA LEU A 157 -9.56 9.96 -8.67
C LEU A 157 -10.28 10.71 -9.81
N ALA A 158 -9.73 10.72 -11.02
CA ALA A 158 -10.38 11.34 -12.17
C ALA A 158 -11.71 10.64 -12.50
N ALA A 159 -11.73 9.30 -12.48
CA ALA A 159 -12.94 8.53 -12.65
C ALA A 159 -13.97 8.81 -11.54
N TYR A 160 -13.52 8.91 -10.29
CA TYR A 160 -14.39 9.23 -9.16
C TYR A 160 -14.95 10.65 -9.25
N PHE A 161 -14.12 11.64 -9.49
CA PHE A 161 -14.55 13.03 -9.61
C PHE A 161 -15.52 13.24 -10.78
N ALA A 162 -15.34 12.54 -11.90
CA ALA A 162 -16.24 12.63 -13.04
C ALA A 162 -17.70 12.23 -12.70
N ASN A 163 -17.90 11.39 -11.69
CA ASN A 163 -19.23 10.93 -11.26
C ASN A 163 -19.91 11.83 -10.22
N LEU A 164 -19.22 12.86 -9.69
CA LEU A 164 -19.81 13.79 -8.72
C LEU A 164 -20.77 14.76 -9.44
N PRO A 165 -21.88 15.21 -8.80
CA PRO A 165 -22.78 16.22 -9.38
C PRO A 165 -22.07 17.53 -9.69
N PHE A 166 -22.34 18.13 -10.85
CA PHE A 166 -21.77 19.42 -11.24
C PHE A 166 -22.44 20.60 -10.53
N ASP A 167 -23.71 20.45 -10.14
CA ASP A 167 -24.53 21.52 -9.55
C ASP A 167 -23.91 22.17 -8.33
N LEU A 168 -23.24 21.38 -7.49
CA LEU A 168 -22.56 21.87 -6.27
C LEU A 168 -21.34 22.73 -6.62
N GLU A 169 -20.64 22.37 -7.67
CA GLU A 169 -19.50 23.12 -8.16
C GLU A 169 -19.93 24.43 -8.83
N ASP A 170 -21.01 24.39 -9.60
CA ASP A 170 -21.56 25.55 -10.28
C ASP A 170 -22.18 26.55 -9.30
N ALA A 171 -22.82 26.09 -8.23
CA ALA A 171 -23.25 26.94 -7.12
C ALA A 171 -22.07 27.69 -6.49
N ALA A 172 -20.99 26.99 -6.14
CA ALA A 172 -19.81 27.61 -5.55
C ALA A 172 -19.12 28.62 -6.50
N LYS A 173 -19.13 28.34 -7.82
CA LYS A 173 -18.62 29.30 -8.82
C LYS A 173 -19.50 30.54 -8.94
N THR A 174 -20.83 30.38 -8.81
CA THR A 174 -21.77 31.52 -8.79
C THR A 174 -21.53 32.41 -7.57
N ASP A 175 -21.14 31.81 -6.44
CA ASP A 175 -20.71 32.54 -5.23
C ASP A 175 -19.32 33.21 -5.37
N GLY A 176 -18.68 33.10 -6.54
CA GLY A 176 -17.40 33.73 -6.84
C GLY A 176 -16.17 32.96 -6.39
N TRP A 177 -16.29 31.69 -6.01
CA TRP A 177 -15.14 30.90 -5.55
C TRP A 177 -14.20 30.52 -6.70
N PRO A 178 -12.89 30.72 -6.57
CA PRO A 178 -11.93 30.27 -7.56
C PRO A 178 -11.82 28.74 -7.57
N PRO A 179 -11.43 28.12 -8.70
CA PRO A 179 -11.40 26.67 -8.87
C PRO A 179 -10.66 25.90 -7.75
N PHE A 180 -9.60 26.47 -7.23
CA PHE A 180 -8.83 25.86 -6.13
C PHE A 180 -9.61 25.80 -4.80
N GLN A 181 -10.40 26.83 -4.51
CA GLN A 181 -11.27 26.80 -3.31
C GLN A 181 -12.43 25.83 -3.50
N VAL A 182 -13.02 25.77 -4.70
CA VAL A 182 -14.03 24.78 -5.06
C VAL A 182 -13.47 23.37 -4.89
N PHE A 183 -12.26 23.12 -5.37
CA PHE A 183 -11.58 21.83 -5.16
C PHE A 183 -11.46 21.48 -3.68
N LEU A 184 -10.88 22.38 -2.86
CA LEU A 184 -10.60 22.09 -1.45
C LEU A 184 -11.86 22.00 -0.57
N ARG A 185 -12.86 22.84 -0.82
CA ARG A 185 -14.01 23.00 0.09
C ARG A 185 -15.26 22.26 -0.36
N VAL A 186 -15.36 21.90 -1.65
CA VAL A 186 -16.52 21.21 -2.22
C VAL A 186 -16.14 19.81 -2.69
N ILE A 187 -15.21 19.71 -3.64
CA ILE A 187 -14.90 18.45 -4.31
C ILE A 187 -14.17 17.49 -3.36
N LEU A 188 -13.16 17.95 -2.66
CA LEU A 188 -12.34 17.10 -1.78
C LEU A 188 -13.15 16.45 -0.65
N PRO A 189 -14.02 17.18 0.09
CA PRO A 189 -14.89 16.56 1.11
C PRO A 189 -15.92 15.58 0.51
N LEU A 190 -16.53 15.91 -0.63
CA LEU A 190 -17.47 15.01 -1.31
C LEU A 190 -16.79 13.75 -1.85
N ALA A 191 -15.56 13.88 -2.26
CA ALA A 191 -14.75 12.78 -2.78
C ALA A 191 -14.04 11.98 -1.68
N ALA A 192 -14.26 12.27 -0.41
CA ALA A 192 -13.58 11.60 0.70
C ALA A 192 -13.61 10.05 0.60
N PRO A 193 -14.72 9.37 0.23
CA PRO A 193 -14.72 7.92 0.07
C PRO A 193 -13.80 7.44 -1.06
N GLY A 194 -13.78 8.16 -2.18
CA GLY A 194 -12.90 7.86 -3.32
C GLY A 194 -11.42 8.10 -3.01
N LEU A 195 -11.12 9.24 -2.36
CA LEU A 195 -9.77 9.57 -1.88
C LEU A 195 -9.27 8.51 -0.91
N PHE A 196 -10.14 8.09 -0.01
CA PHE A 196 -9.79 7.08 0.97
C PHE A 196 -9.45 5.73 0.30
N SER A 197 -10.27 5.30 -0.67
CA SER A 197 -10.02 4.05 -1.41
C SER A 197 -8.72 4.11 -2.21
N ALA A 198 -8.45 5.22 -2.90
CA ALA A 198 -7.17 5.44 -3.57
C ALA A 198 -6.02 5.48 -2.58
N GLY A 199 -6.22 6.11 -1.42
CA GLY A 199 -5.24 6.19 -0.34
C GLY A 199 -4.82 4.85 0.22
N VAL A 200 -5.76 3.94 0.43
CA VAL A 200 -5.45 2.56 0.88
C VAL A 200 -4.59 1.84 -0.16
N LEU A 201 -4.90 1.96 -1.45
CA LEU A 201 -4.10 1.34 -2.50
C LEU A 201 -2.68 1.91 -2.57
N VAL A 202 -2.53 3.22 -2.46
CA VAL A 202 -1.21 3.88 -2.42
C VAL A 202 -0.43 3.46 -1.18
N PHE A 203 -1.08 3.46 -0.01
CA PHE A 203 -0.46 3.04 1.24
C PHE A 203 0.06 1.61 1.17
N LEU A 204 -0.77 0.66 0.72
CA LEU A 204 -0.38 -0.75 0.59
C LEU A 204 0.72 -0.94 -0.45
N GLY A 205 0.67 -0.21 -1.58
CA GLY A 205 1.72 -0.21 -2.59
C GLY A 205 3.06 0.26 -2.05
N SER A 206 3.06 1.38 -1.32
CA SER A 206 4.26 1.93 -0.68
C SER A 206 4.74 1.07 0.50
N TRP A 207 3.82 0.48 1.28
CA TRP A 207 4.16 -0.44 2.37
C TRP A 207 4.91 -1.68 1.90
N GLY A 208 4.48 -2.24 0.76
CA GLY A 208 5.09 -3.43 0.16
C GLY A 208 6.25 -3.13 -0.79
N GLU A 209 6.61 -1.85 -0.98
CA GLU A 209 7.68 -1.47 -1.89
C GLU A 209 9.03 -1.96 -1.35
N PHE A 210 9.74 -2.74 -2.18
CA PHE A 210 10.98 -3.39 -1.80
C PHE A 210 12.18 -2.94 -2.63
N MET A 211 12.03 -2.87 -3.96
CA MET A 211 13.15 -2.71 -4.89
C MET A 211 13.80 -1.32 -4.77
N LEU A 212 12.99 -0.29 -4.71
CA LEU A 212 13.44 1.07 -4.55
C LEU A 212 14.04 1.26 -3.14
N ALA A 213 13.35 0.72 -2.11
CA ALA A 213 13.83 0.78 -0.73
C ALA A 213 15.18 0.08 -0.57
N LEU A 214 15.36 -1.12 -1.13
CA LEU A 214 16.63 -1.84 -1.11
C LEU A 214 17.75 -1.02 -1.77
N THR A 215 17.45 -0.40 -2.91
CA THR A 215 18.43 0.34 -3.69
C THR A 215 18.83 1.66 -3.03
N ILE A 216 17.88 2.40 -2.46
CA ILE A 216 18.12 3.74 -1.90
C ILE A 216 18.63 3.67 -0.45
N SER A 217 18.12 2.74 0.37
CA SER A 217 18.59 2.61 1.76
C SER A 217 20.01 2.06 1.86
N MET A 218 20.50 1.39 0.80
CA MET A 218 21.84 0.76 0.78
C MET A 218 22.11 -0.13 2.00
N GLY A 219 21.09 -0.70 2.59
CA GLY A 219 21.19 -1.55 3.77
C GLY A 219 21.42 -0.81 5.09
N LEU A 220 21.44 0.52 5.11
CA LEU A 220 21.61 1.28 6.35
C LEU A 220 20.32 1.27 7.18
N PRO A 221 20.41 0.92 8.49
CA PRO A 221 19.24 0.73 9.35
C PRO A 221 18.32 1.95 9.46
N GLU A 222 18.89 3.16 9.36
CA GLU A 222 18.17 4.42 9.52
C GLU A 222 17.07 4.65 8.49
N ALA A 223 17.25 4.11 7.29
CA ALA A 223 16.30 4.28 6.18
C ALA A 223 15.66 2.95 5.72
N GLN A 224 15.90 1.85 6.43
CA GLN A 224 15.29 0.57 6.07
C GLN A 224 13.79 0.57 6.32
N THR A 225 13.03 0.11 5.31
CA THR A 225 11.62 -0.27 5.44
C THR A 225 11.49 -1.75 5.79
N VAL A 226 10.29 -2.17 6.20
CA VAL A 226 10.03 -3.55 6.63
C VAL A 226 10.47 -4.61 5.61
N PRO A 227 10.14 -4.50 4.29
CA PRO A 227 10.57 -5.51 3.34
C PRO A 227 12.08 -5.68 3.25
N VAL A 228 12.84 -4.58 3.37
CA VAL A 228 14.31 -4.60 3.35
C VAL A 228 14.87 -5.16 4.66
N ALA A 229 14.31 -4.77 5.80
CA ALA A 229 14.75 -5.26 7.10
C ALA A 229 14.57 -6.78 7.25
N ILE A 230 13.43 -7.32 6.77
CA ILE A 230 13.16 -8.77 6.79
C ILE A 230 14.19 -9.54 5.96
N LEU A 231 14.65 -8.99 4.83
CA LEU A 231 15.72 -9.62 4.05
C LEU A 231 17.01 -9.78 4.87
N GLY A 232 17.30 -8.83 5.76
CA GLY A 232 18.46 -8.86 6.66
C GLY A 232 18.41 -9.94 7.74
N PHE A 233 17.25 -10.63 7.92
CA PHE A 233 17.13 -11.73 8.90
C PHE A 233 17.74 -13.05 8.40
N SER A 234 18.27 -13.08 7.20
CA SER A 234 19.11 -14.17 6.72
C SER A 234 20.56 -13.93 7.19
N GLN A 235 21.08 -14.80 8.05
CA GLN A 235 22.52 -14.85 8.35
C GLN A 235 23.26 -15.61 7.26
N ALA A 236 24.54 -15.30 7.08
CA ALA A 236 25.39 -15.87 6.03
C ALA A 236 25.12 -17.37 5.83
N PHE A 237 24.51 -17.73 4.68
CA PHE A 237 24.18 -19.09 4.23
C PHE A 237 23.02 -19.81 4.94
N GLN A 238 22.32 -19.21 5.91
CA GLN A 238 21.14 -19.82 6.54
C GLN A 238 20.00 -18.84 6.67
N LEU A 239 18.90 -19.12 5.96
CA LEU A 239 17.65 -18.37 6.08
C LEU A 239 16.93 -18.84 7.35
N GLN A 240 16.82 -17.96 8.34
CA GLN A 240 16.09 -18.25 9.58
C GLN A 240 14.60 -17.99 9.38
N TRP A 241 13.88 -18.99 8.90
CA TRP A 241 12.46 -18.86 8.54
C TRP A 241 11.57 -18.46 9.72
N ALA A 242 11.92 -18.86 10.95
CA ALA A 242 11.19 -18.44 12.13
C ALA A 242 11.32 -16.94 12.38
N TRP A 243 12.51 -16.33 12.18
CA TRP A 243 12.71 -14.89 12.30
C TRP A 243 12.01 -14.11 11.19
N VAL A 244 12.14 -14.57 9.94
CA VAL A 244 11.43 -13.99 8.79
C VAL A 244 9.91 -14.02 9.05
N SER A 245 9.40 -15.15 9.51
CA SER A 245 7.97 -15.30 9.82
C SER A 245 7.53 -14.39 10.97
N ALA A 246 8.32 -14.25 12.02
CA ALA A 246 8.04 -13.32 13.12
C ALA A 246 8.02 -11.86 12.65
N GLY A 247 8.99 -11.46 11.81
CA GLY A 247 9.02 -10.14 11.18
C GLY A 247 7.79 -9.87 10.31
N ILE A 248 7.37 -10.85 9.49
CA ILE A 248 6.15 -10.74 8.67
C ILE A 248 4.92 -10.59 9.58
N VAL A 249 4.76 -11.40 10.63
CA VAL A 249 3.62 -11.28 11.55
C VAL A 249 3.57 -9.89 12.19
N LEU A 250 4.70 -9.37 12.69
CA LEU A 250 4.77 -8.02 13.25
C LEU A 250 4.43 -6.95 12.22
N SER A 251 4.89 -7.12 10.97
CA SER A 251 4.64 -6.17 9.89
C SER A 251 3.19 -6.16 9.41
N LEU A 252 2.46 -7.26 9.61
CA LEU A 252 1.04 -7.33 9.26
C LEU A 252 0.15 -6.56 10.24
N LEU A 253 0.58 -6.37 11.50
CA LEU A 253 -0.24 -5.70 12.53
C LEU A 253 -0.71 -4.30 12.12
N PRO A 254 0.17 -3.38 11.66
CA PRO A 254 -0.27 -2.05 11.23
C PRO A 254 -1.26 -2.12 10.05
N VAL A 255 -1.03 -3.02 9.10
CA VAL A 255 -1.90 -3.20 7.93
C VAL A 255 -3.27 -3.74 8.34
N ILE A 256 -3.31 -4.75 9.22
CA ILE A 256 -4.57 -5.31 9.75
C ILE A 256 -5.35 -4.21 10.49
N ILE A 257 -4.69 -3.44 11.36
CA ILE A 257 -5.32 -2.34 12.09
C ILE A 257 -5.91 -1.32 11.10
N LEU A 258 -5.15 -0.93 10.08
CA LEU A 258 -5.62 -0.01 9.04
C LEU A 258 -6.86 -0.56 8.32
N VAL A 259 -6.81 -1.82 7.87
CA VAL A 259 -7.93 -2.46 7.17
C VAL A 259 -9.16 -2.55 8.07
N LEU A 260 -9.02 -2.97 9.33
CA LEU A 260 -10.14 -3.08 10.27
C LEU A 260 -10.79 -1.73 10.58
N LEU A 261 -9.99 -0.67 10.73
CA LEU A 261 -10.50 0.67 10.98
C LEU A 261 -11.29 1.21 9.78
N PHE A 262 -10.87 0.87 8.58
CA PHE A 262 -11.34 1.53 7.37
C PHE A 262 -12.11 0.62 6.39
N GLN A 263 -12.36 -0.65 6.74
CA GLN A 263 -13.03 -1.64 5.88
C GLN A 263 -14.35 -1.14 5.26
N LYS A 264 -15.17 -0.43 6.02
CA LYS A 264 -16.47 0.10 5.52
C LYS A 264 -16.27 1.11 4.39
N THR A 265 -15.33 2.02 4.56
CA THR A 265 -15.05 3.09 3.59
C THR A 265 -14.38 2.52 2.32
N VAL A 266 -13.52 1.52 2.47
CA VAL A 266 -12.89 0.81 1.34
C VAL A 266 -13.96 0.12 0.49
N ILE A 267 -14.88 -0.62 1.11
CA ILE A 267 -15.97 -1.30 0.39
C ILE A 267 -16.85 -0.28 -0.35
N GLN A 268 -17.24 0.80 0.31
CA GLN A 268 -18.06 1.85 -0.30
C GLN A 268 -17.38 2.51 -1.51
N GLY A 269 -16.07 2.80 -1.41
CA GLY A 269 -15.35 3.42 -2.50
C GLY A 269 -15.14 2.51 -3.71
N LEU A 270 -14.90 1.21 -3.48
CA LEU A 270 -14.74 0.23 -4.56
C LEU A 270 -16.07 -0.10 -5.26
N THR A 271 -17.18 -0.07 -4.53
CA THR A 271 -18.51 -0.37 -5.09
C THR A 271 -19.18 0.83 -5.73
N ALA A 272 -18.85 2.05 -5.35
CA ALA A 272 -19.41 3.28 -5.95
C ALA A 272 -19.09 3.41 -7.45
N GLY A 273 -18.03 2.77 -7.94
CA GLY A 273 -17.70 2.70 -9.38
C GLY A 273 -18.40 1.58 -10.16
N SER A 274 -19.03 0.63 -9.49
CA SER A 274 -19.57 -0.59 -10.13
C SER A 274 -21.11 -0.61 -10.28
N VAL A 275 -21.81 0.27 -9.59
CA VAL A 275 -23.30 0.33 -9.65
C VAL A 275 -23.71 1.45 -10.61
N ARG A 276 -23.87 1.10 -11.89
CA ARG A 276 -24.71 1.87 -12.81
C ARG A 276 -26.13 1.31 -12.68
N TYR A 277 -27.05 2.09 -12.14
CA TYR A 277 -28.48 1.87 -12.34
C TYR A 277 -28.87 2.29 -13.74
#